data_249b78d698a9a06f8909506da29514e3
#
_entry.id   249b78d698a9a06f8909506da29514e3
#
_cell.length_a   1.000
_cell.length_b   1.000
_cell.length_c   1.000
_cell.angle_alpha   90.00
_cell.angle_beta   90.00
_cell.angle_gamma   90.00
#
_symmetry.space_group_name_H-M   'P 1'
#
loop_
_entity.id
_entity.type
_entity.pdbx_description
1 polymer ?
#
loop_
_entity_poly.entity_id
_entity_poly.type
_entity_poly.pdbx_seq_one_letter_code
_entity_poly.pdbx_strand_id
1 'polypeptide(L)'
;MPDVPPTGAETARPLRVLIGGDTFAPDVNGAAKFAERLAAGLVERGHEVHVVAPGAESGPNSTAIEVHEGQPMTVHRLRSWRWYPHPWLRYALPWRIEPNAARLLDEIKPDVVHFQSHIVVGRGLAREAVKRGIRLIGTNHFMPENGLQFTPFIGPLREPAIRAAWNAAARTFGLAEAVTTPTRKAARSEE
;
A
#
# COMPACT_ATOMS: atom_id res chain seq x y z
N MET A 1 -44.00 -0.62 2.67
CA MET A 1 -42.70 -0.80 3.32
C MET A 1 -42.45 0.46 4.10
N PRO A 2 -42.26 0.41 5.41
CA PRO A 2 -41.95 1.63 6.17
C PRO A 2 -40.51 2.02 5.88
N ASP A 3 -40.30 3.29 5.50
CA ASP A 3 -39.02 3.94 5.41
C ASP A 3 -38.31 3.85 6.76
N VAL A 4 -37.25 3.08 6.84
CA VAL A 4 -36.32 3.12 7.96
C VAL A 4 -35.43 4.37 7.73
N PRO A 5 -35.53 5.41 8.57
CA PRO A 5 -34.63 6.54 8.45
C PRO A 5 -33.19 6.05 8.64
N PRO A 6 -32.21 6.62 7.92
CA PRO A 6 -30.81 6.26 8.13
C PRO A 6 -30.46 6.57 9.58
N THR A 7 -30.13 5.52 10.32
CA THR A 7 -29.61 5.61 11.69
C THR A 7 -28.48 6.61 11.68
N GLY A 8 -28.58 7.64 12.53
CA GLY A 8 -27.69 8.80 12.56
C GLY A 8 -26.23 8.37 12.41
N ALA A 9 -25.61 8.83 11.35
CA ALA A 9 -24.17 8.84 11.25
C ALA A 9 -23.70 9.76 12.38
N GLU A 10 -23.32 9.18 13.53
CA GLU A 10 -22.40 9.85 14.43
C GLU A 10 -21.29 10.37 13.52
N THR A 11 -21.09 11.68 13.49
CA THR A 11 -20.01 12.29 12.72
C THR A 11 -18.70 11.80 13.32
N ALA A 12 -18.26 10.65 12.85
CA ALA A 12 -16.99 10.06 13.26
C ALA A 12 -15.91 11.12 13.03
N ARG A 13 -15.08 11.38 14.05
CA ARG A 13 -14.00 12.36 13.92
C ARG A 13 -13.16 12.08 12.67
N PRO A 14 -12.65 13.11 12.02
CA PRO A 14 -11.67 12.91 10.96
C PRO A 14 -10.53 12.00 11.43
N LEU A 15 -10.18 11.01 10.62
CA LEU A 15 -9.07 10.13 10.88
C LEU A 15 -7.83 10.62 10.11
N ARG A 16 -6.67 10.38 10.68
CA ARG A 16 -5.39 10.48 9.97
C ARG A 16 -5.03 9.13 9.43
N VAL A 17 -5.02 8.99 8.10
CA VAL A 17 -4.80 7.74 7.39
C VAL A 17 -3.46 7.79 6.64
N LEU A 18 -2.60 6.79 6.87
CA LEU A 18 -1.39 6.60 6.09
C LEU A 18 -1.57 5.44 5.11
N ILE A 19 -1.58 5.74 3.82
CA ILE A 19 -1.64 4.74 2.75
C ILE A 19 -0.22 4.46 2.26
N GLY A 20 0.19 3.19 2.23
CA GLY A 20 1.50 2.80 1.75
C GLY A 20 1.47 1.76 0.65
N GLY A 21 2.21 2.00 -0.41
CA GLY A 21 2.28 1.09 -1.55
C GLY A 21 3.63 1.07 -2.24
N ASP A 22 3.92 -0.02 -2.94
CA ASP A 22 5.11 -0.15 -3.78
C ASP A 22 4.94 0.55 -5.14
N THR A 23 3.76 1.07 -5.41
CA THR A 23 3.40 1.83 -6.61
C THR A 23 2.31 2.86 -6.26
N PHE A 24 2.41 4.05 -6.85
CA PHE A 24 1.45 5.13 -6.73
C PHE A 24 1.60 6.05 -7.95
N ALA A 25 0.65 6.95 -8.20
CA ALA A 25 0.79 7.92 -9.28
C ALA A 25 2.18 8.60 -9.28
N PRO A 26 2.83 8.82 -10.43
CA PRO A 26 2.32 8.73 -11.79
C PRO A 26 2.39 7.32 -12.42
N ASP A 27 2.66 6.25 -11.66
CA ASP A 27 2.68 4.89 -12.20
C ASP A 27 1.31 4.51 -12.79
N VAL A 28 1.31 3.95 -13.99
CA VAL A 28 0.10 3.57 -14.71
C VAL A 28 -0.17 2.06 -14.55
N ASN A 29 -0.73 1.68 -13.42
CA ASN A 29 -1.18 0.31 -13.16
C ASN A 29 -2.39 0.29 -12.23
N GLY A 30 -3.08 -0.87 -12.15
CA GLY A 30 -4.32 -1.00 -11.38
C GLY A 30 -4.16 -0.73 -9.88
N ALA A 31 -3.05 -1.14 -9.27
CA ALA A 31 -2.78 -0.92 -7.85
C ALA A 31 -2.55 0.57 -7.55
N ALA A 32 -1.74 1.26 -8.38
CA ALA A 32 -1.51 2.70 -8.25
C ALA A 32 -2.81 3.48 -8.38
N LYS A 33 -3.64 3.15 -9.39
CA LYS A 33 -4.92 3.84 -9.61
C LYS A 33 -5.93 3.57 -8.51
N PHE A 34 -5.94 2.36 -7.95
CA PHE A 34 -6.76 2.05 -6.78
C PHE A 34 -6.33 2.86 -5.57
N ALA A 35 -5.03 2.89 -5.26
CA ALA A 35 -4.49 3.65 -4.13
C ALA A 35 -4.78 5.16 -4.25
N GLU A 36 -4.64 5.71 -5.46
CA GLU A 36 -4.93 7.11 -5.78
C GLU A 36 -6.40 7.45 -5.51
N ARG A 37 -7.34 6.63 -6.04
CA ARG A 37 -8.78 6.83 -5.83
C ARG A 37 -9.21 6.62 -4.38
N LEU A 38 -8.62 5.63 -3.69
CA LEU A 38 -8.88 5.42 -2.27
C LEU A 38 -8.46 6.64 -1.45
N ALA A 39 -7.24 7.14 -1.70
CA ALA A 39 -6.73 8.33 -1.01
C ALA A 39 -7.63 9.55 -1.25
N ALA A 40 -7.98 9.83 -2.50
CA ALA A 40 -8.86 10.94 -2.86
C ALA A 40 -10.24 10.81 -2.22
N GLY A 41 -10.85 9.62 -2.25
CA GLY A 41 -12.16 9.38 -1.63
C GLY A 41 -12.15 9.49 -0.10
N LEU A 42 -11.02 9.27 0.56
CA LEU A 42 -10.87 9.51 1.99
C LEU A 42 -10.73 11.01 2.28
N VAL A 43 -9.95 11.75 1.48
CA VAL A 43 -9.87 13.23 1.60
C VAL A 43 -11.23 13.86 1.40
N GLU A 44 -11.99 13.43 0.37
CA GLU A 44 -13.35 13.93 0.10
C GLU A 44 -14.30 13.72 1.29
N ARG A 45 -14.08 12.65 2.09
CA ARG A 45 -14.82 12.37 3.33
C ARG A 45 -14.31 13.12 4.54
N GLY A 46 -13.34 14.02 4.38
CA GLY A 46 -12.80 14.87 5.43
C GLY A 46 -11.69 14.24 6.27
N HIS A 47 -11.10 13.13 5.81
CA HIS A 47 -9.94 12.53 6.50
C HIS A 47 -8.63 13.20 6.08
N GLU A 48 -7.67 13.26 7.01
CA GLU A 48 -6.29 13.66 6.71
C GLU A 48 -5.55 12.46 6.11
N VAL A 49 -5.11 12.58 4.85
CA VAL A 49 -4.50 11.48 4.13
C VAL A 49 -3.03 11.75 3.80
N HIS A 50 -2.20 10.82 4.21
CA HIS A 50 -0.80 10.73 3.85
C HIS A 50 -0.58 9.51 2.96
N VAL A 51 0.25 9.65 1.92
CA VAL A 51 0.64 8.53 1.06
C VAL A 51 2.14 8.34 1.15
N VAL A 52 2.63 7.11 1.24
CA VAL A 52 4.05 6.78 1.14
C VAL A 52 4.27 5.79 0.00
N ALA A 53 5.14 6.16 -0.94
CA ALA A 53 5.44 5.38 -2.12
C ALA A 53 6.87 5.64 -2.61
N PRO A 54 7.44 4.78 -3.47
CA PRO A 54 8.70 5.09 -4.16
C PRO A 54 8.58 6.39 -4.96
N GLY A 55 9.66 7.15 -5.02
CA GLY A 55 9.72 8.35 -5.86
C GLY A 55 9.62 8.01 -7.34
N ALA A 56 8.93 8.84 -8.11
CA ALA A 56 8.81 8.69 -9.57
C ALA A 56 10.16 8.89 -10.29
N GLU A 57 11.06 9.63 -9.65
CA GLU A 57 12.39 9.93 -10.15
C GLU A 57 13.48 9.53 -9.16
N SER A 58 14.72 9.45 -9.62
CA SER A 58 15.87 9.24 -8.76
C SER A 58 16.18 10.51 -7.98
N GLY A 59 16.22 10.39 -6.66
CA GLY A 59 16.44 11.55 -5.79
C GLY A 59 16.42 11.16 -4.31
N PRO A 60 16.60 12.11 -3.40
CA PRO A 60 16.41 11.91 -1.97
C PRO A 60 14.93 11.66 -1.65
N ASN A 61 14.65 11.29 -0.39
CA ASN A 61 13.27 11.31 0.10
C ASN A 61 12.72 12.74 0.02
N SER A 62 11.45 12.87 -0.35
CA SER A 62 10.76 14.17 -0.39
C SER A 62 9.35 14.04 0.18
N THR A 63 8.80 15.15 0.61
CA THR A 63 7.42 15.27 1.06
C THR A 63 6.82 16.52 0.42
N ALA A 64 5.67 16.36 -0.20
CA ALA A 64 4.96 17.46 -0.85
C ALA A 64 3.44 17.24 -0.77
N ILE A 65 2.68 18.33 -0.90
CA ILE A 65 1.26 18.24 -1.19
C ILE A 65 1.11 18.03 -2.69
N GLU A 66 0.53 16.90 -3.07
CA GLU A 66 0.22 16.58 -4.45
C GLU A 66 -1.31 16.53 -4.63
N VAL A 67 -1.79 16.87 -5.83
CA VAL A 67 -3.23 16.81 -6.16
C VAL A 67 -3.49 15.55 -7.00
N HIS A 68 -4.32 14.66 -6.48
CA HIS A 68 -4.70 13.42 -7.15
C HIS A 68 -6.23 13.28 -7.17
N GLU A 69 -6.80 12.94 -8.34
CA GLU A 69 -8.27 12.89 -8.54
C GLU A 69 -8.98 14.15 -8.03
N GLY A 70 -8.32 15.33 -8.17
CA GLY A 70 -8.85 16.62 -7.72
C GLY A 70 -8.71 16.91 -6.21
N GLN A 71 -8.14 16.00 -5.42
CA GLN A 71 -7.99 16.14 -3.97
C GLN A 71 -6.53 16.36 -3.57
N PRO A 72 -6.23 17.36 -2.71
CA PRO A 72 -4.88 17.56 -2.18
C PRO A 72 -4.59 16.54 -1.07
N MET A 73 -3.40 15.96 -1.10
CA MET A 73 -2.93 15.02 -0.07
C MET A 73 -1.42 15.13 0.12
N THR A 74 -0.94 14.75 1.31
CA THR A 74 0.50 14.76 1.58
C THR A 74 1.14 13.46 1.07
N VAL A 75 2.07 13.58 0.13
CA VAL A 75 2.77 12.42 -0.44
C VAL A 75 4.24 12.42 0.00
N HIS A 76 4.65 11.30 0.60
CA HIS A 76 6.02 11.01 1.03
C HIS A 76 6.67 10.10 0.01
N ARG A 77 7.56 10.66 -0.80
CA ARG A 77 8.32 9.94 -1.83
C ARG A 77 9.61 9.39 -1.24
N LEU A 78 9.73 8.08 -1.19
CA LEU A 78 10.94 7.41 -0.74
C LEU A 78 11.95 7.31 -1.87
N ARG A 79 13.23 7.47 -1.56
CA ARG A 79 14.29 7.27 -2.55
C ARG A 79 14.15 5.93 -3.24
N SER A 80 14.12 5.95 -4.57
CA SER A 80 13.84 4.81 -5.42
C SER A 80 14.91 4.61 -6.50
N TRP A 81 14.97 3.40 -7.01
CA TRP A 81 15.82 3.01 -8.15
C TRP A 81 14.98 2.37 -9.22
N ARG A 82 15.38 2.60 -10.47
CA ARG A 82 14.72 1.96 -11.61
C ARG A 82 15.09 0.47 -11.67
N TRP A 83 14.08 -0.37 -11.89
CA TRP A 83 14.28 -1.78 -12.18
C TRP A 83 14.52 -1.94 -13.69
N TYR A 84 15.76 -2.12 -14.09
CA TYR A 84 16.15 -2.08 -15.49
C TYR A 84 15.50 -3.10 -16.43
N PRO A 85 15.10 -4.32 -16.04
CA PRO A 85 14.31 -5.16 -16.93
C PRO A 85 12.94 -4.59 -17.26
N HIS A 86 12.46 -3.59 -16.48
CA HIS A 86 11.14 -3.00 -16.64
C HIS A 86 11.26 -1.50 -16.94
N PRO A 87 10.62 -0.98 -18.01
CA PRO A 87 10.83 0.39 -18.47
C PRO A 87 10.35 1.46 -17.47
N TRP A 88 9.39 1.15 -16.62
CA TRP A 88 8.76 2.12 -15.70
C TRP A 88 8.75 1.68 -14.23
N LEU A 89 9.04 0.41 -13.90
CA LEU A 89 9.01 -0.05 -12.51
C LEU A 89 10.16 0.54 -11.71
N ARG A 90 9.82 1.13 -10.57
CA ARG A 90 10.77 1.61 -9.58
C ARG A 90 10.57 0.87 -8.26
N TYR A 91 11.61 0.77 -7.47
CA TYR A 91 11.56 0.14 -6.17
C TYR A 91 12.36 0.94 -5.15
N ALA A 92 11.91 0.90 -3.90
CA ALA A 92 12.66 1.42 -2.76
C ALA A 92 13.52 0.30 -2.17
N LEU A 93 14.67 0.66 -1.55
CA LEU A 93 15.58 -0.35 -0.99
C LEU A 93 15.00 -0.95 0.29
N PRO A 94 14.85 -2.28 0.35
CA PRO A 94 14.18 -2.96 1.47
C PRO A 94 14.74 -2.59 2.85
N TRP A 95 16.05 -2.50 3.00
CA TRP A 95 16.72 -2.16 4.27
C TRP A 95 16.55 -0.70 4.70
N ARG A 96 16.04 0.17 3.83
CA ARG A 96 15.73 1.57 4.15
C ARG A 96 14.28 1.79 4.53
N ILE A 97 13.40 0.82 4.28
CA ILE A 97 11.97 1.00 4.48
C ILE A 97 11.61 1.06 5.96
N GLU A 98 12.03 0.08 6.76
CA GLU A 98 11.67 0.08 8.19
C GLU A 98 12.11 1.36 8.92
N PRO A 99 13.35 1.89 8.75
CA PRO A 99 13.71 3.20 9.34
C PRO A 99 12.86 4.37 8.83
N ASN A 100 12.51 4.40 7.55
CA ASN A 100 11.65 5.47 7.01
C ASN A 100 10.21 5.31 7.50
N ALA A 101 9.68 4.10 7.54
CA ALA A 101 8.35 3.81 8.08
C ALA A 101 8.27 4.21 9.56
N ALA A 102 9.26 3.83 10.37
CA ALA A 102 9.34 4.20 11.77
C ALA A 102 9.27 5.72 11.94
N ARG A 103 10.14 6.47 11.23
CA ARG A 103 10.15 7.93 11.27
C ARG A 103 8.81 8.54 10.86
N LEU A 104 8.23 8.10 9.74
CA LEU A 104 6.96 8.63 9.26
C LEU A 104 5.80 8.33 10.22
N LEU A 105 5.74 7.12 10.79
CA LEU A 105 4.71 6.77 11.76
C LEU A 105 4.83 7.60 13.06
N ASP A 106 6.05 7.90 13.50
CA ASP A 106 6.29 8.73 14.68
C ASP A 106 5.99 10.21 14.43
N GLU A 107 6.24 10.72 13.22
CA GLU A 107 5.94 12.09 12.80
C GLU A 107 4.44 12.31 12.54
N ILE A 108 3.82 11.42 11.77
CA ILE A 108 2.43 11.54 11.32
C ILE A 108 1.45 11.11 12.42
N LYS A 109 1.79 10.08 13.20
CA LYS A 109 0.93 9.45 14.22
C LYS A 109 -0.45 9.09 13.64
N PRO A 110 -0.52 8.26 12.60
CA PRO A 110 -1.77 7.92 11.94
C PRO A 110 -2.67 7.11 12.86
N ASP A 111 -3.98 7.28 12.74
CA ASP A 111 -4.99 6.44 13.40
C ASP A 111 -5.07 5.05 12.73
N VAL A 112 -4.79 5.01 11.42
CA VAL A 112 -4.85 3.80 10.59
C VAL A 112 -3.73 3.81 9.55
N VAL A 113 -3.08 2.67 9.39
CA VAL A 113 -2.18 2.38 8.26
C VAL A 113 -2.89 1.45 7.30
N HIS A 114 -2.94 1.82 6.02
CA HIS A 114 -3.48 1.00 4.96
C HIS A 114 -2.39 0.65 3.95
N PHE A 115 -1.86 -0.55 4.00
CA PHE A 115 -0.83 -0.98 3.05
C PHE A 115 -1.43 -1.69 1.83
N GLN A 116 -0.86 -1.42 0.65
CA GLN A 116 -1.39 -1.86 -0.65
C GLN A 116 -0.61 -3.04 -1.25
N SER A 117 0.40 -3.53 -0.54
CA SER A 117 1.19 -4.68 -0.98
C SER A 117 1.98 -5.27 0.19
N HIS A 118 2.45 -6.49 0.02
CA HIS A 118 3.30 -7.18 1.00
C HIS A 118 4.79 -7.15 0.63
N ILE A 119 5.18 -6.43 -0.42
CA ILE A 119 6.52 -6.57 -1.02
C ILE A 119 7.57 -5.81 -0.22
N VAL A 120 7.68 -4.50 -0.39
CA VAL A 120 8.75 -3.70 0.24
C VAL A 120 8.15 -2.63 1.15
N VAL A 121 7.47 -1.63 0.59
CA VAL A 121 6.93 -0.51 1.35
C VAL A 121 5.83 -0.97 2.30
N GLY A 122 4.85 -1.72 1.79
CA GLY A 122 3.74 -2.20 2.60
C GLY A 122 4.19 -3.13 3.73
N ARG A 123 5.14 -4.04 3.47
CA ARG A 123 5.68 -4.91 4.51
C ARG A 123 6.39 -4.13 5.63
N GLY A 124 7.19 -3.14 5.28
CA GLY A 124 7.88 -2.32 6.26
C GLY A 124 6.92 -1.49 7.11
N LEU A 125 5.92 -0.88 6.48
CA LEU A 125 4.86 -0.16 7.20
C LEU A 125 4.05 -1.07 8.12
N ALA A 126 3.66 -2.25 7.65
CA ALA A 126 2.90 -3.21 8.45
C ALA A 126 3.66 -3.60 9.73
N ARG A 127 4.94 -3.94 9.61
CA ARG A 127 5.78 -4.29 10.76
C ARG A 127 5.92 -3.15 11.76
N GLU A 128 6.18 -1.94 11.28
CA GLU A 128 6.38 -0.78 12.14
C GLU A 128 5.06 -0.29 12.77
N ALA A 129 3.92 -0.44 12.07
CA ALA A 129 2.60 -0.15 12.60
C ALA A 129 2.23 -1.10 13.75
N VAL A 130 2.47 -2.41 13.60
CA VAL A 130 2.25 -3.40 14.68
C VAL A 130 3.07 -3.09 15.91
N LYS A 131 4.36 -2.74 15.77
CA LYS A 131 5.22 -2.36 16.90
C LYS A 131 4.68 -1.18 17.70
N ARG A 132 3.87 -0.33 17.07
CA ARG A 132 3.27 0.89 17.64
C ARG A 132 1.82 0.71 18.07
N GLY A 133 1.23 -0.47 17.86
CA GLY A 133 -0.19 -0.72 18.11
C GLY A 133 -1.13 0.11 17.23
N ILE A 134 -0.68 0.52 16.03
CA ILE A 134 -1.49 1.29 15.08
C ILE A 134 -2.36 0.31 14.29
N ARG A 135 -3.63 0.63 14.11
CA ARG A 135 -4.58 -0.18 13.34
C ARG A 135 -4.11 -0.37 11.91
N LEU A 136 -4.22 -1.60 11.41
CA LEU A 136 -3.64 -1.99 10.15
C LEU A 136 -4.68 -2.64 9.23
N ILE A 137 -4.78 -2.10 8.01
CA ILE A 137 -5.61 -2.65 6.93
C ILE A 137 -4.69 -2.99 5.76
N GLY A 138 -4.96 -4.11 5.09
CA GLY A 138 -4.21 -4.51 3.90
C GLY A 138 -5.10 -4.63 2.66
N THR A 139 -4.58 -4.26 1.48
CA THR A 139 -5.20 -4.63 0.20
C THR A 139 -4.20 -5.42 -0.62
N ASN A 140 -4.58 -6.63 -1.02
CA ASN A 140 -3.73 -7.45 -1.89
C ASN A 140 -4.04 -7.18 -3.37
N HIS A 141 -3.08 -6.60 -4.07
CA HIS A 141 -3.09 -6.38 -5.52
C HIS A 141 -2.16 -7.32 -6.27
N PHE A 142 -1.34 -8.07 -5.56
CA PHE A 142 -0.26 -8.84 -6.15
C PHE A 142 -0.55 -10.33 -6.11
N MET A 143 -0.48 -10.96 -7.29
CA MET A 143 -0.47 -12.40 -7.43
C MET A 143 0.95 -12.83 -7.84
N PRO A 144 1.65 -13.66 -7.06
CA PRO A 144 3.03 -14.09 -7.34
C PRO A 144 3.20 -14.67 -8.73
N GLU A 145 2.20 -15.37 -9.24
CA GLU A 145 2.18 -15.96 -10.58
C GLU A 145 2.37 -14.91 -11.67
N ASN A 146 1.77 -13.72 -11.50
CA ASN A 146 1.89 -12.62 -12.45
C ASN A 146 3.28 -11.96 -12.41
N GLY A 147 3.94 -11.95 -11.25
CA GLY A 147 5.30 -11.41 -11.12
C GLY A 147 6.37 -12.30 -11.74
N LEU A 148 6.22 -13.61 -11.58
CA LEU A 148 7.23 -14.59 -12.02
C LEU A 148 7.23 -14.86 -13.53
N GLN A 149 6.19 -14.47 -14.27
CA GLN A 149 6.20 -14.56 -15.74
C GLN A 149 7.29 -13.65 -16.37
N PHE A 150 7.78 -12.64 -15.65
CA PHE A 150 8.87 -11.76 -16.09
C PHE A 150 10.28 -12.30 -15.71
N THR A 151 10.36 -13.51 -15.15
CA THR A 151 11.63 -14.13 -14.75
C THR A 151 11.80 -15.51 -15.38
N PRO A 152 12.03 -15.60 -16.72
CA PRO A 152 12.04 -16.86 -17.45
C PRO A 152 13.16 -17.83 -17.05
N PHE A 153 14.16 -17.35 -16.30
CA PHE A 153 15.35 -18.16 -15.94
C PHE A 153 15.20 -18.98 -14.66
N ILE A 154 14.05 -18.98 -13.99
CA ILE A 154 13.90 -19.64 -12.68
C ILE A 154 13.50 -21.12 -12.80
N GLY A 155 13.12 -21.63 -13.99
CA GLY A 155 12.89 -23.04 -14.26
C GLY A 155 12.39 -23.88 -13.07
N PRO A 156 13.22 -24.83 -12.58
CA PRO A 156 12.83 -25.72 -11.48
C PRO A 156 12.61 -25.01 -10.13
N LEU A 157 13.08 -23.77 -9.96
CA LEU A 157 12.89 -22.98 -8.73
C LEU A 157 11.58 -22.18 -8.74
N ARG A 158 10.80 -22.22 -9.82
CA ARG A 158 9.56 -21.44 -9.96
C ARG A 158 8.55 -21.76 -8.87
N GLU A 159 8.24 -23.04 -8.66
CA GLU A 159 7.24 -23.45 -7.65
C GLU A 159 7.69 -23.15 -6.20
N PRO A 160 8.94 -23.43 -5.80
CA PRO A 160 9.45 -22.96 -4.51
C PRO A 160 9.37 -21.44 -4.32
N ALA A 161 9.68 -20.67 -5.38
CA ALA A 161 9.63 -19.21 -5.34
C ALA A 161 8.17 -18.70 -5.17
N ILE A 162 7.20 -19.27 -5.87
CA ILE A 162 5.78 -18.97 -5.71
C ILE A 162 5.34 -19.25 -4.27
N ARG A 163 5.64 -20.43 -3.72
CA ARG A 163 5.30 -20.75 -2.33
C ARG A 163 5.95 -19.81 -1.33
N ALA A 164 7.21 -19.45 -1.53
CA ALA A 164 7.89 -18.49 -0.67
C ALA A 164 7.24 -17.11 -0.73
N ALA A 165 6.82 -16.66 -1.92
CA ALA A 165 6.10 -15.39 -2.11
C ALA A 165 4.72 -15.41 -1.43
N TRP A 166 3.94 -16.47 -1.59
CA TRP A 166 2.66 -16.63 -0.88
C TRP A 166 2.82 -16.68 0.63
N ASN A 167 3.82 -17.40 1.15
CA ASN A 167 4.13 -17.41 2.57
C ASN A 167 4.56 -16.03 3.09
N ALA A 168 5.26 -15.24 2.29
CA ALA A 168 5.60 -13.86 2.64
C ALA A 168 4.36 -12.96 2.66
N ALA A 169 3.47 -13.12 1.68
CA ALA A 169 2.18 -12.43 1.62
C ALA A 169 1.32 -12.76 2.85
N ALA A 170 1.10 -14.04 3.13
CA ALA A 170 0.31 -14.51 4.27
C ALA A 170 0.84 -13.96 5.61
N ARG A 171 2.17 -13.97 5.81
CA ARG A 171 2.77 -13.39 7.02
C ARG A 171 2.55 -11.89 7.14
N THR A 172 2.53 -11.15 6.03
CA THR A 172 2.34 -9.69 6.07
C THR A 172 0.88 -9.32 6.21
N PHE A 173 -0.01 -9.95 5.44
CA PHE A 173 -1.45 -9.71 5.53
C PHE A 173 -2.05 -10.23 6.82
N GLY A 174 -1.50 -11.31 7.40
CA GLY A 174 -1.89 -11.81 8.73
C GLY A 174 -1.63 -10.85 9.89
N LEU A 175 -0.89 -9.75 9.68
CA LEU A 175 -0.74 -8.68 10.65
C LEU A 175 -1.92 -7.69 10.65
N ALA A 176 -2.71 -7.67 9.58
CA ALA A 176 -3.79 -6.70 9.39
C ALA A 176 -5.08 -7.15 10.12
N GLU A 177 -5.82 -6.19 10.65
CA GLU A 177 -7.16 -6.40 11.24
C GLU A 177 -8.20 -6.75 10.16
N ALA A 178 -7.98 -6.25 8.94
CA ALA A 178 -8.82 -6.52 7.78
C ALA A 178 -7.98 -6.55 6.51
N VAL A 179 -8.31 -7.49 5.63
CA VAL A 179 -7.70 -7.61 4.30
C VAL A 179 -8.77 -7.48 3.24
N THR A 180 -8.48 -6.69 2.22
CA THR A 180 -9.34 -6.52 1.05
C THR A 180 -8.63 -6.95 -0.22
N THR A 181 -9.41 -7.37 -1.19
CA THR A 181 -8.92 -7.73 -2.52
C THR A 181 -9.79 -7.06 -3.59
N PRO A 182 -9.22 -6.64 -4.73
CA PRO A 182 -9.99 -5.94 -5.76
C PRO A 182 -10.97 -6.85 -6.52
N THR A 183 -10.83 -8.17 -6.41
CA THR A 183 -11.70 -9.13 -7.13
C THR A 183 -12.04 -10.36 -6.29
N ARG A 184 -13.23 -10.94 -6.55
CA ARG A 184 -13.65 -12.21 -5.92
C ARG A 184 -12.71 -13.39 -6.23
N LYS A 185 -12.01 -13.35 -7.37
CA LYS A 185 -11.03 -14.38 -7.74
C LYS A 185 -9.80 -14.30 -6.86
N ALA A 186 -9.32 -13.10 -6.58
CA ALA A 186 -8.19 -12.89 -5.66
C ALA A 186 -8.55 -13.29 -4.21
N ALA A 187 -9.79 -13.05 -3.77
CA ALA A 187 -10.26 -13.46 -2.44
C ALA A 187 -10.20 -15.00 -2.24
N ARG A 188 -10.57 -15.78 -3.27
CA ARG A 188 -10.56 -17.26 -3.21
C ARG A 188 -9.16 -17.89 -3.19
N SER A 189 -8.12 -17.15 -3.52
CA SER A 189 -6.74 -17.65 -3.48
C SER A 189 -6.07 -17.43 -2.11
N GLU A 190 -6.78 -16.82 -1.16
CA GLU A 190 -6.32 -16.56 0.21
C GLU A 190 -6.97 -17.49 1.24
N GLU A 191 -7.97 -18.30 0.85
CA GLU A 191 -8.56 -19.39 1.63
C GLU A 191 -7.70 -20.67 1.55
#